data_af215710b656d89cd22395321c75f48c
#
_entry.id   af215710b656d89cd22395321c75f48c
#
_cell.length_a   1.000
_cell.length_b   1.000
_cell.length_c   1.000
_cell.angle_alpha   90.00
_cell.angle_beta   90.00
_cell.angle_gamma   90.00
#
_symmetry.space_group_name_H-M   'P 1'
#
loop_
_entity.id
_entity.type
_entity.pdbx_description
1 polymer ?
#
loop_
_entity_poly.entity_id
_entity_poly.type
_entity_poly.pdbx_seq_one_letter_code
_entity_poly.pdbx_strand_id
1 'polypeptide(L)'
;VCMTEDEMNFLQEEQVKYNRLIFIEFEHDFFDSDYIDFANQMKEVINIDFSCVNIAANQAVLFMKKSGFSVDYGVAAKRLQEGIWKNYREKVYIAVGDEFKELNEIGNAYSELEKRMEERFFFPDLTIFTEESLKYAHSNVTKSKEEIFKALSNEIAGKDEEGLKKHWIMLNESISRLGCSQIYIKHMLSSTALELYDALVEKTAYPVSADEFIESIYMSTDIEEILSKVYELVEIVCKEWRKGSCVHNRVIKDVIQYIYEHYTCLLYTSDAADEED
;
A
#
# COMPACT_ATOMS: atom_id res chain seq x y z
N VAL A 1 8.42 18.01 16.29
CA VAL A 1 7.78 18.95 17.24
C VAL A 1 8.79 19.21 18.34
N CYS A 2 9.32 20.46 18.48
CA CYS A 2 10.17 20.81 19.61
C CYS A 2 9.28 21.00 20.85
N MET A 3 9.46 20.17 21.86
CA MET A 3 8.84 20.35 23.17
C MET A 3 9.43 21.61 23.81
N THR A 4 8.59 22.35 24.52
CA THR A 4 9.01 23.53 25.29
C THR A 4 9.78 23.10 26.55
N GLU A 5 10.61 24.01 27.10
CA GLU A 5 11.39 23.75 28.33
C GLU A 5 10.48 23.39 29.54
N ASP A 6 9.28 23.99 29.63
CA ASP A 6 8.29 23.68 30.66
C ASP A 6 7.67 22.30 30.52
N GLU A 7 7.46 21.83 29.27
CA GLU A 7 7.00 20.46 28.99
C GLU A 7 8.10 19.42 29.32
N MET A 8 9.37 19.77 29.09
CA MET A 8 10.51 18.92 29.48
C MET A 8 10.68 18.86 31.01
N ASN A 9 10.52 19.99 31.71
CA ASN A 9 10.60 20.02 33.18
C ASN A 9 9.44 19.25 33.82
N PHE A 10 8.22 19.36 33.29
CA PHE A 10 7.07 18.57 33.75
C PHE A 10 7.33 17.06 33.58
N LEU A 11 7.94 16.66 32.49
CA LEU A 11 8.32 15.25 32.25
C LEU A 11 9.46 14.81 33.19
N GLN A 12 10.40 15.69 33.57
CA GLN A 12 11.50 15.35 34.48
C GLN A 12 11.05 15.08 35.91
N GLU A 13 10.04 15.78 36.41
CA GLU A 13 9.45 15.50 37.75
C GLU A 13 8.62 14.22 37.79
N GLU A 14 8.10 13.76 36.64
CA GLU A 14 7.30 12.56 36.48
C GLU A 14 8.11 11.31 35.99
N GLN A 15 9.43 11.39 35.95
CA GLN A 15 10.39 10.48 35.29
C GLN A 15 10.19 8.97 35.56
N VAL A 16 9.40 8.56 36.54
CA VAL A 16 9.26 7.16 36.96
C VAL A 16 7.90 6.55 36.59
N LYS A 17 7.00 7.33 35.95
CA LYS A 17 5.59 6.95 35.87
C LYS A 17 5.17 6.33 34.55
N TYR A 18 5.78 6.68 33.44
CA TYR A 18 5.36 6.23 32.11
C TYR A 18 6.36 5.24 31.50
N ASN A 19 5.85 4.21 30.87
CA ASN A 19 6.71 3.18 30.25
C ASN A 19 6.25 2.73 28.87
N ARG A 20 5.17 3.31 28.33
CA ARG A 20 4.65 2.92 27.02
C ARG A 20 3.84 4.04 26.41
N LEU A 21 3.86 4.13 25.08
CA LEU A 21 2.99 5.00 24.29
C LEU A 21 1.93 4.18 23.57
N ILE A 22 0.73 4.76 23.43
CA ILE A 22 -0.31 4.30 22.51
C ILE A 22 -0.70 5.48 21.64
N PHE A 23 -0.67 5.30 20.32
CA PHE A 23 -1.09 6.30 19.35
C PHE A 23 -2.50 5.98 18.88
N ILE A 24 -3.38 6.96 18.88
CA ILE A 24 -4.77 6.86 18.42
C ILE A 24 -4.96 7.83 17.27
N GLU A 25 -5.50 7.34 16.15
CA GLU A 25 -5.92 8.15 15.02
C GLU A 25 -7.40 7.90 14.74
N PHE A 26 -8.19 8.97 14.74
CA PHE A 26 -9.60 8.96 14.38
C PHE A 26 -9.76 9.10 12.87
N GLU A 27 -10.84 8.56 12.34
CA GLU A 27 -11.15 8.69 10.90
C GLU A 27 -11.49 10.13 10.50
N HIS A 28 -12.04 10.93 11.45
CA HIS A 28 -12.40 12.34 11.26
C HIS A 28 -11.75 13.22 12.34
N ASP A 29 -11.85 14.54 12.17
CA ASP A 29 -11.39 15.51 13.15
C ASP A 29 -12.24 15.38 14.43
N PHE A 30 -11.68 14.78 15.43
CA PHE A 30 -12.35 14.45 16.70
C PHE A 30 -12.05 15.49 17.78
N PHE A 31 -10.81 15.99 17.81
CA PHE A 31 -10.33 16.85 18.90
C PHE A 31 -10.66 18.34 18.73
N ASP A 32 -11.35 18.75 17.68
CA ASP A 32 -11.82 20.13 17.48
C ASP A 32 -13.17 20.42 18.15
N SER A 33 -13.87 19.39 18.64
CA SER A 33 -15.14 19.50 19.34
C SER A 33 -14.98 19.22 20.86
N ASP A 34 -15.98 19.59 21.66
CA ASP A 34 -15.97 19.52 23.14
C ASP A 34 -15.81 18.09 23.71
N TYR A 35 -14.56 17.56 23.78
CA TYR A 35 -14.27 16.26 24.41
C TYR A 35 -13.42 16.40 25.68
N ILE A 36 -13.68 17.43 26.46
CA ILE A 36 -13.00 17.77 27.73
C ILE A 36 -12.87 16.54 28.67
N ASP A 37 -13.69 15.51 28.48
CA ASP A 37 -13.73 14.33 29.34
C ASP A 37 -13.24 13.03 28.68
N PHE A 38 -12.73 13.06 27.45
CA PHE A 38 -12.28 11.85 26.72
C PHE A 38 -11.28 11.01 27.53
N ALA A 39 -10.24 11.66 28.06
CA ALA A 39 -9.20 10.94 28.79
C ALA A 39 -9.74 10.27 30.06
N ASN A 40 -10.65 10.92 30.80
CA ASN A 40 -11.23 10.36 32.02
C ASN A 40 -12.15 9.15 31.71
N GLN A 41 -13.01 9.30 30.69
CA GLN A 41 -13.89 8.21 30.27
C GLN A 41 -13.08 7.00 29.77
N MET A 42 -12.00 7.22 29.02
CA MET A 42 -11.17 6.12 28.52
C MET A 42 -10.34 5.47 29.62
N LYS A 43 -9.89 6.20 30.66
CA LYS A 43 -9.28 5.62 31.85
C LYS A 43 -10.21 4.63 32.55
N GLU A 44 -11.49 4.99 32.69
CA GLU A 44 -12.49 4.09 33.28
C GLU A 44 -12.71 2.83 32.44
N VAL A 45 -12.74 2.98 31.09
CA VAL A 45 -12.95 1.88 30.16
C VAL A 45 -11.83 0.84 30.24
N ILE A 46 -10.56 1.28 30.24
CA ILE A 46 -9.41 0.36 30.23
C ILE A 46 -8.92 0.01 31.63
N ASN A 47 -9.29 0.76 32.64
CA ASN A 47 -8.83 0.64 34.04
C ASN A 47 -7.29 0.74 34.16
N ILE A 48 -6.69 1.63 33.38
CA ILE A 48 -5.26 1.95 33.38
C ILE A 48 -5.13 3.46 33.37
N ASP A 49 -4.24 4.01 34.20
CA ASP A 49 -4.00 5.44 34.23
C ASP A 49 -3.02 5.86 33.11
N PHE A 50 -3.32 6.96 32.47
CA PHE A 50 -2.50 7.53 31.41
C PHE A 50 -2.66 9.05 31.34
N SER A 51 -1.71 9.73 30.69
CA SER A 51 -1.86 11.10 30.21
C SER A 51 -2.12 11.12 28.73
N CYS A 52 -3.05 11.99 28.28
CA CYS A 52 -3.40 12.12 26.87
C CYS A 52 -2.86 13.44 26.32
N VAL A 53 -2.19 13.38 25.20
CA VAL A 53 -1.68 14.56 24.49
C VAL A 53 -2.24 14.54 23.06
N ASN A 54 -2.99 15.57 22.69
CA ASN A 54 -3.48 15.75 21.34
C ASN A 54 -2.36 16.33 20.46
N ILE A 55 -2.08 15.69 19.34
CA ILE A 55 -1.01 16.10 18.42
C ILE A 55 -1.58 16.69 17.10
N ALA A 56 -2.83 16.34 16.77
CA ALA A 56 -3.58 16.88 15.64
C ALA A 56 -5.08 16.82 15.94
N ALA A 57 -5.90 17.40 15.06
CA ALA A 57 -7.36 17.40 15.19
C ALA A 57 -7.98 15.99 15.29
N ASN A 58 -7.32 15.00 14.68
CA ASN A 58 -7.75 13.59 14.69
C ASN A 58 -6.76 12.63 15.36
N GLN A 59 -5.71 13.13 16.04
CA GLN A 59 -4.63 12.29 16.57
C GLN A 59 -4.30 12.62 18.02
N ALA A 60 -4.11 11.57 18.82
CA ALA A 60 -3.64 11.68 20.21
C ALA A 60 -2.62 10.60 20.56
N VAL A 61 -1.74 10.91 21.50
CA VAL A 61 -0.81 9.97 22.12
C VAL A 61 -1.16 9.81 23.59
N LEU A 62 -1.34 8.56 24.01
CA LEU A 62 -1.53 8.18 25.40
C LEU A 62 -0.21 7.76 26.00
N PHE A 63 0.23 8.44 27.04
CA PHE A 63 1.39 8.07 27.86
C PHE A 63 0.88 7.17 28.97
N MET A 64 1.13 5.86 28.83
CA MET A 64 0.65 4.86 29.76
C MET A 64 1.51 4.83 31.02
N LYS A 65 0.88 4.99 32.19
CA LYS A 65 1.61 4.87 33.46
C LYS A 65 1.98 3.42 33.75
N LYS A 66 3.16 3.24 34.31
CA LYS A 66 3.64 1.93 34.74
C LYS A 66 2.68 1.32 35.75
N SER A 67 2.13 0.18 35.40
CA SER A 67 1.26 -0.60 36.29
C SER A 67 2.11 -1.53 37.17
N GLY A 68 1.66 -1.75 38.42
CA GLY A 68 2.24 -2.79 39.29
C GLY A 68 1.88 -4.21 38.84
N PHE A 69 1.04 -4.37 37.84
CA PHE A 69 0.58 -5.66 37.31
C PHE A 69 0.95 -5.79 35.84
N SER A 70 1.09 -7.03 35.37
CA SER A 70 1.24 -7.31 33.95
C SER A 70 -0.02 -6.90 33.18
N VAL A 71 0.11 -6.00 32.24
CA VAL A 71 -0.98 -5.50 31.39
C VAL A 71 -0.80 -6.03 29.97
N ASP A 72 -1.84 -6.64 29.43
CA ASP A 72 -1.94 -6.91 27.99
C ASP A 72 -2.45 -5.65 27.27
N TYR A 73 -1.53 -4.92 26.65
CA TYR A 73 -1.85 -3.68 25.96
C TYR A 73 -2.59 -3.89 24.64
N GLY A 74 -2.53 -5.07 24.03
CA GLY A 74 -3.37 -5.43 22.89
C GLY A 74 -4.84 -5.52 23.31
N VAL A 75 -5.11 -6.14 24.45
CA VAL A 75 -6.46 -6.19 25.05
C VAL A 75 -6.92 -4.79 25.48
N ALA A 76 -6.03 -3.99 26.05
CA ALA A 76 -6.34 -2.61 26.44
C ALA A 76 -6.72 -1.74 25.23
N ALA A 77 -5.97 -1.85 24.13
CA ALA A 77 -6.26 -1.15 22.86
C ALA A 77 -7.62 -1.55 22.29
N LYS A 78 -7.97 -2.85 22.35
CA LYS A 78 -9.27 -3.33 21.93
C LYS A 78 -10.42 -2.76 22.77
N ARG A 79 -10.25 -2.70 24.09
CA ARG A 79 -11.22 -2.05 24.98
C ARG A 79 -11.34 -0.55 24.71
N LEU A 80 -10.22 0.14 24.44
CA LEU A 80 -10.24 1.54 24.03
C LEU A 80 -11.09 1.72 22.77
N GLN A 81 -10.84 0.93 21.73
CA GLN A 81 -11.58 0.99 20.48
C GLN A 81 -13.08 0.76 20.68
N GLU A 82 -13.45 -0.28 21.46
CA GLU A 82 -14.84 -0.58 21.77
C GLU A 82 -15.49 0.54 22.60
N GLY A 83 -14.76 1.13 23.55
CA GLY A 83 -15.21 2.26 24.36
C GLY A 83 -15.44 3.52 23.54
N ILE A 84 -14.52 3.85 22.66
CA ILE A 84 -14.62 4.98 21.75
C ILE A 84 -15.83 4.79 20.83
N TRP A 85 -15.97 3.64 20.21
CA TRP A 85 -17.14 3.34 19.38
C TRP A 85 -18.47 3.44 20.16
N LYS A 86 -18.50 2.93 21.37
CA LYS A 86 -19.71 2.96 22.20
C LYS A 86 -20.13 4.39 22.58
N ASN A 87 -19.16 5.22 22.98
CA ASN A 87 -19.42 6.54 23.53
C ASN A 87 -19.57 7.62 22.45
N TYR A 88 -18.77 7.53 21.37
CA TYR A 88 -18.64 8.58 20.37
C TYR A 88 -19.08 8.16 18.97
N ARG A 89 -19.24 6.85 18.68
CA ARG A 89 -19.53 6.30 17.36
C ARG A 89 -18.44 6.59 16.31
N GLU A 90 -17.20 6.81 16.79
CA GLU A 90 -16.05 7.10 15.95
C GLU A 90 -15.22 5.85 15.71
N LYS A 91 -14.77 5.69 14.46
CA LYS A 91 -13.81 4.66 14.07
C LYS A 91 -12.41 5.15 14.37
N VAL A 92 -11.60 4.29 14.99
CA VAL A 92 -10.22 4.63 15.34
C VAL A 92 -9.26 3.54 14.95
N TYR A 93 -8.03 3.96 14.67
CA TYR A 93 -6.87 3.12 14.49
C TYR A 93 -5.94 3.33 15.68
N ILE A 94 -5.39 2.26 16.22
CA ILE A 94 -4.61 2.30 17.46
C ILE A 94 -3.28 1.59 17.23
N ALA A 95 -2.16 2.28 17.38
CA ALA A 95 -0.84 1.67 17.42
C ALA A 95 -0.37 1.56 18.88
N VAL A 96 0.07 0.38 19.28
CA VAL A 96 0.60 0.09 20.63
C VAL A 96 2.11 -0.01 20.56
N GLY A 97 2.81 0.88 21.25
CA GLY A 97 4.27 0.91 21.34
C GLY A 97 4.85 -0.16 22.23
N ASP A 98 6.17 -0.32 22.15
CA ASP A 98 6.91 -1.19 23.07
C ASP A 98 7.20 -0.48 24.40
N GLU A 99 7.64 -1.24 25.39
CA GLU A 99 8.03 -0.69 26.67
C GLU A 99 9.37 0.05 26.55
N PHE A 100 9.41 1.29 27.07
CA PHE A 100 10.64 2.05 27.24
C PHE A 100 10.97 2.22 28.73
N LYS A 101 12.25 2.40 29.03
CA LYS A 101 12.72 2.47 30.42
C LYS A 101 13.11 3.89 30.83
N GLU A 102 13.56 4.69 29.87
CA GLU A 102 14.09 6.03 30.10
C GLU A 102 13.37 7.04 29.22
N LEU A 103 13.24 8.29 29.69
CA LEU A 103 12.55 9.35 28.96
C LEU A 103 13.26 9.75 27.67
N ASN A 104 14.57 9.59 27.58
CA ASN A 104 15.33 9.84 26.36
C ASN A 104 14.93 8.88 25.20
N GLU A 105 14.28 7.76 25.51
CA GLU A 105 13.78 6.77 24.54
C GLU A 105 12.41 7.17 23.95
N ILE A 106 11.71 8.16 24.53
CA ILE A 106 10.35 8.57 24.09
C ILE A 106 10.32 8.94 22.61
N GLY A 107 11.33 9.71 22.12
CA GLY A 107 11.41 10.10 20.72
C GLY A 107 11.47 8.89 19.77
N ASN A 108 12.27 7.90 20.12
CA ASN A 108 12.37 6.66 19.35
C ASN A 108 11.07 5.84 19.46
N ALA A 109 10.49 5.73 20.66
CA ALA A 109 9.22 5.03 20.87
C ALA A 109 8.08 5.66 20.08
N TYR A 110 8.03 6.99 19.98
CA TYR A 110 7.05 7.69 19.16
C TYR A 110 7.29 7.45 17.67
N SER A 111 8.52 7.53 17.19
CA SER A 111 8.84 7.24 15.78
C SER A 111 8.50 5.80 15.37
N GLU A 112 8.65 4.84 16.28
CA GLU A 112 8.24 3.46 16.03
C GLU A 112 6.70 3.32 15.98
N LEU A 113 5.96 4.10 16.77
CA LEU A 113 4.50 4.16 16.71
C LEU A 113 4.00 4.74 15.39
N GLU A 114 4.62 5.82 14.90
CA GLU A 114 4.29 6.40 13.59
C GLU A 114 4.49 5.36 12.50
N LYS A 115 5.62 4.66 12.47
CA LYS A 115 5.87 3.56 11.51
C LYS A 115 4.82 2.44 11.62
N ARG A 116 4.40 2.06 12.83
CA ARG A 116 3.33 1.07 13.01
C ARG A 116 1.99 1.56 12.47
N MET A 117 1.69 2.84 12.64
CA MET A 117 0.47 3.43 12.09
C MET A 117 0.51 3.52 10.56
N GLU A 118 1.69 3.75 9.96
CA GLU A 118 1.88 3.71 8.50
C GLU A 118 1.53 2.33 7.89
N GLU A 119 1.63 1.25 8.66
CA GLU A 119 1.22 -0.09 8.22
C GLU A 119 -0.28 -0.19 7.86
N ARG A 120 -1.10 0.75 8.32
CA ARG A 120 -2.50 0.88 7.89
C ARG A 120 -2.63 0.95 6.38
N PHE A 121 -1.68 1.56 5.70
CA PHE A 121 -1.64 1.62 4.24
C PHE A 121 -1.63 0.23 3.61
N PHE A 122 -0.92 -0.73 4.21
CA PHE A 122 -0.81 -2.11 3.72
C PHE A 122 -1.89 -3.05 4.25
N PHE A 123 -2.51 -2.70 5.37
CA PHE A 123 -3.50 -3.51 6.07
C PHE A 123 -4.72 -2.66 6.45
N PRO A 124 -5.55 -2.23 5.46
CA PRO A 124 -6.67 -1.31 5.71
C PRO A 124 -7.74 -1.89 6.65
N ASP A 125 -7.87 -3.21 6.71
CA ASP A 125 -8.79 -3.90 7.61
C ASP A 125 -8.29 -3.99 9.05
N LEU A 126 -6.98 -3.79 9.27
CA LEU A 126 -6.39 -3.83 10.61
C LEU A 126 -6.61 -2.48 11.30
N THR A 127 -7.16 -2.53 12.48
CA THR A 127 -7.45 -1.32 13.28
C THR A 127 -6.58 -1.20 14.53
N ILE A 128 -5.88 -2.26 14.92
CA ILE A 128 -4.97 -2.29 16.08
C ILE A 128 -3.62 -2.86 15.63
N PHE A 129 -2.58 -2.03 15.72
CA PHE A 129 -1.22 -2.32 15.29
C PHE A 129 -0.34 -2.58 16.50
N THR A 130 -0.04 -3.84 16.77
CA THR A 130 0.90 -4.31 17.78
C THR A 130 2.09 -4.98 17.09
N GLU A 131 3.21 -5.18 17.79
CA GLU A 131 4.32 -5.98 17.27
C GLU A 131 3.86 -7.39 16.85
N GLU A 132 2.93 -7.99 17.62
CA GLU A 132 2.41 -9.32 17.34
C GLU A 132 1.53 -9.35 16.09
N SER A 133 0.59 -8.39 15.92
CA SER A 133 -0.27 -8.31 14.73
C SER A 133 0.55 -8.13 13.46
N LEU A 134 1.63 -7.33 13.49
CA LEU A 134 2.50 -7.07 12.36
C LEU A 134 3.44 -8.25 12.03
N LYS A 135 3.89 -9.00 13.04
CA LYS A 135 4.66 -10.25 12.79
C LYS A 135 3.87 -11.28 12.00
N TYR A 136 2.57 -11.40 12.26
CA TYR A 136 1.69 -12.26 11.46
C TYR A 136 1.55 -11.75 10.04
N ALA A 137 1.42 -10.45 9.87
CA ALA A 137 1.24 -9.81 8.58
C ALA A 137 2.47 -9.96 7.66
N HIS A 138 3.69 -9.86 8.22
CA HIS A 138 4.96 -9.91 7.47
C HIS A 138 5.58 -11.30 7.30
N SER A 139 4.90 -12.39 7.70
CA SER A 139 5.44 -13.75 7.59
C SER A 139 5.44 -14.29 6.15
N ASN A 140 6.61 -14.83 5.69
CA ASN A 140 6.79 -15.60 4.45
C ASN A 140 6.89 -14.83 3.11
N VAL A 141 7.88 -13.98 2.93
CA VAL A 141 8.26 -13.45 1.60
C VAL A 141 9.36 -14.33 0.98
N THR A 142 9.12 -14.85 -0.23
CA THR A 142 10.05 -15.74 -0.94
C THR A 142 10.83 -15.06 -2.08
N LYS A 143 10.43 -13.86 -2.51
CA LYS A 143 11.09 -13.11 -3.59
C LYS A 143 11.47 -11.71 -3.14
N SER A 144 12.57 -11.18 -3.70
CA SER A 144 12.93 -9.79 -3.47
C SER A 144 11.97 -8.85 -4.20
N LYS A 145 11.71 -7.68 -3.61
CA LYS A 145 10.87 -6.63 -4.20
C LYS A 145 11.38 -6.18 -5.56
N GLU A 146 12.69 -6.07 -5.71
CA GLU A 146 13.35 -5.65 -6.95
C GLU A 146 13.10 -6.66 -8.08
N GLU A 147 13.09 -7.96 -7.78
CA GLU A 147 12.81 -9.00 -8.77
C GLU A 147 11.40 -8.94 -9.31
N ILE A 148 10.40 -8.66 -8.46
CA ILE A 148 8.99 -8.58 -8.88
C ILE A 148 8.76 -7.38 -9.79
N PHE A 149 9.21 -6.18 -9.42
CA PHE A 149 9.03 -4.98 -10.23
C PHE A 149 9.83 -5.04 -11.53
N LYS A 150 11.03 -5.61 -11.50
CA LYS A 150 11.84 -5.84 -12.72
C LYS A 150 11.16 -6.83 -13.67
N ALA A 151 10.52 -7.87 -13.13
CA ALA A 151 9.75 -8.80 -13.95
C ALA A 151 8.58 -8.10 -14.64
N LEU A 152 7.79 -7.29 -13.91
CA LEU A 152 6.70 -6.50 -14.51
C LEU A 152 7.19 -5.59 -15.65
N SER A 153 8.29 -4.86 -15.44
CA SER A 153 8.88 -4.00 -16.46
C SER A 153 9.31 -4.78 -17.72
N ASN A 154 9.92 -5.97 -17.52
CA ASN A 154 10.31 -6.85 -18.65
C ASN A 154 9.09 -7.36 -19.42
N GLU A 155 8.01 -7.75 -18.75
CA GLU A 155 6.78 -8.24 -19.39
C GLU A 155 6.06 -7.12 -20.15
N ILE A 156 6.06 -5.90 -19.61
CA ILE A 156 5.52 -4.72 -20.32
C ILE A 156 6.32 -4.45 -21.58
N ALA A 157 7.65 -4.42 -21.48
CA ALA A 157 8.53 -4.21 -22.65
C ALA A 157 8.40 -5.31 -23.70
N GLY A 158 8.24 -6.57 -23.27
CA GLY A 158 8.04 -7.75 -24.11
C GLY A 158 6.63 -7.93 -24.65
N LYS A 159 5.66 -7.13 -24.18
CA LYS A 159 4.22 -7.28 -24.45
C LYS A 159 3.70 -8.68 -24.13
N ASP A 160 4.24 -9.29 -23.07
CA ASP A 160 3.81 -10.59 -22.57
C ASP A 160 2.63 -10.44 -21.62
N GLU A 161 1.41 -10.61 -22.15
CA GLU A 161 0.17 -10.52 -21.37
C GLU A 161 0.11 -11.56 -20.24
N GLU A 162 0.53 -12.79 -20.51
CA GLU A 162 0.41 -13.89 -19.57
C GLU A 162 1.39 -13.71 -18.40
N GLY A 163 2.63 -13.37 -18.72
CA GLY A 163 3.66 -13.01 -17.74
C GLY A 163 3.28 -11.82 -16.89
N LEU A 164 2.79 -10.73 -17.51
CA LEU A 164 2.36 -9.52 -16.83
C LEU A 164 1.26 -9.81 -15.79
N LYS A 165 0.20 -10.51 -16.18
CA LYS A 165 -0.89 -10.89 -15.26
C LYS A 165 -0.41 -11.80 -14.12
N LYS A 166 0.45 -12.75 -14.43
CA LYS A 166 1.04 -13.66 -13.43
C LYS A 166 1.86 -12.89 -12.39
N HIS A 167 2.75 -12.01 -12.84
CA HIS A 167 3.59 -11.23 -11.93
C HIS A 167 2.78 -10.17 -11.17
N TRP A 168 1.71 -9.63 -11.76
CA TRP A 168 0.77 -8.75 -11.07
C TRP A 168 0.07 -9.45 -9.89
N ILE A 169 -0.45 -10.67 -10.11
CA ILE A 169 -1.05 -11.47 -9.03
C ILE A 169 -0.03 -11.73 -7.92
N MET A 170 1.21 -12.09 -8.29
CA MET A 170 2.29 -12.30 -7.31
C MET A 170 2.62 -11.03 -6.51
N LEU A 171 2.62 -9.87 -7.15
CA LEU A 171 2.81 -8.59 -6.48
C LEU A 171 1.66 -8.34 -5.49
N ASN A 172 0.41 -8.45 -5.94
CA ASN A 172 -0.77 -8.24 -5.12
C ASN A 172 -0.77 -9.11 -3.86
N GLU A 173 -0.42 -10.41 -3.99
CA GLU A 173 -0.36 -11.35 -2.86
C GLU A 173 0.80 -11.09 -1.88
N SER A 174 1.84 -10.41 -2.31
CA SER A 174 3.07 -10.24 -1.53
C SER A 174 3.36 -8.80 -1.07
N ILE A 175 2.72 -7.80 -1.65
CA ILE A 175 3.09 -6.39 -1.53
C ILE A 175 3.14 -5.90 -0.07
N SER A 176 2.16 -6.26 0.74
CA SER A 176 2.08 -5.92 2.17
C SER A 176 3.19 -6.58 3.00
N ARG A 177 3.81 -7.65 2.47
CA ARG A 177 4.86 -8.44 3.15
C ARG A 177 6.26 -8.08 2.68
N LEU A 178 6.41 -7.20 1.68
CA LEU A 178 7.71 -6.82 1.12
C LEU A 178 8.57 -5.98 2.08
N GLY A 179 8.00 -5.51 3.20
CA GLY A 179 8.72 -4.68 4.18
C GLY A 179 9.18 -3.34 3.59
N CYS A 180 8.42 -2.78 2.66
CA CYS A 180 8.70 -1.51 2.01
C CYS A 180 7.96 -0.37 2.70
N SER A 181 8.50 0.84 2.68
CA SER A 181 7.74 2.02 3.06
C SER A 181 6.63 2.31 2.05
N GLN A 182 5.56 2.95 2.51
CA GLN A 182 4.47 3.44 1.67
C GLN A 182 4.98 4.27 0.48
N ILE A 183 5.90 5.20 0.73
CA ILE A 183 6.49 6.07 -0.29
C ILE A 183 7.21 5.26 -1.38
N TYR A 184 7.99 4.25 -0.97
CA TYR A 184 8.68 3.38 -1.93
C TYR A 184 7.69 2.63 -2.83
N ILE A 185 6.64 2.05 -2.26
CA ILE A 185 5.63 1.31 -3.02
C ILE A 185 4.86 2.23 -3.96
N LYS A 186 4.43 3.41 -3.50
CA LYS A 186 3.79 4.40 -4.36
C LYS A 186 4.68 4.81 -5.54
N HIS A 187 5.98 5.01 -5.29
CA HIS A 187 6.94 5.31 -6.34
C HIS A 187 7.06 4.17 -7.36
N MET A 188 7.22 2.93 -6.90
CA MET A 188 7.35 1.77 -7.79
C MET A 188 6.09 1.52 -8.62
N LEU A 189 4.91 1.63 -8.02
CA LEU A 189 3.63 1.48 -8.73
C LEU A 189 3.40 2.63 -9.72
N SER A 190 3.81 3.87 -9.39
CA SER A 190 3.79 5.00 -10.32
C SER A 190 4.70 4.76 -11.52
N SER A 191 5.91 4.23 -11.30
CA SER A 191 6.83 3.88 -12.39
C SER A 191 6.24 2.81 -13.29
N THR A 192 5.66 1.76 -12.72
CA THR A 192 4.98 0.70 -13.48
C THR A 192 3.79 1.26 -14.27
N ALA A 193 3.01 2.17 -13.68
CA ALA A 193 1.90 2.82 -14.36
C ALA A 193 2.38 3.65 -15.56
N LEU A 194 3.48 4.39 -15.44
CA LEU A 194 4.08 5.14 -16.57
C LEU A 194 4.51 4.21 -17.70
N GLU A 195 5.15 3.09 -17.39
CA GLU A 195 5.53 2.09 -18.40
C GLU A 195 4.29 1.52 -19.11
N LEU A 196 3.19 1.26 -18.37
CA LEU A 196 1.92 0.84 -18.95
C LEU A 196 1.30 1.91 -19.84
N TYR A 197 1.31 3.18 -19.43
CA TYR A 197 0.84 4.29 -20.28
C TYR A 197 1.66 4.41 -21.57
N ASP A 198 2.98 4.22 -21.49
CA ASP A 198 3.85 4.25 -22.68
C ASP A 198 3.61 3.06 -23.61
N ALA A 199 3.16 1.94 -23.07
CA ALA A 199 2.80 0.75 -23.83
C ALA A 199 1.42 0.83 -24.51
N LEU A 200 0.57 1.81 -24.16
CA LEU A 200 -0.71 2.07 -24.86
C LEU A 200 -0.47 2.49 -26.31
N VAL A 201 -1.13 1.84 -27.25
CA VAL A 201 -1.11 2.19 -28.68
C VAL A 201 -1.88 3.48 -28.90
N GLU A 202 -3.08 3.57 -28.34
CA GLU A 202 -3.92 4.77 -28.33
C GLU A 202 -3.81 5.44 -26.96
N LYS A 203 -3.17 6.61 -26.87
CA LYS A 203 -3.01 7.36 -25.60
C LYS A 203 -4.34 7.78 -24.97
N THR A 204 -5.43 7.76 -25.73
CA THR A 204 -6.81 8.05 -25.28
C THR A 204 -7.57 6.79 -24.86
N ALA A 205 -6.95 5.61 -24.89
CA ALA A 205 -7.60 4.36 -24.51
C ALA A 205 -7.98 4.32 -23.00
N TYR A 206 -7.25 5.08 -22.18
CA TYR A 206 -7.57 5.27 -20.78
C TYR A 206 -8.10 6.70 -20.55
N PRO A 207 -9.20 6.88 -19.80
CA PRO A 207 -9.91 8.17 -19.71
C PRO A 207 -9.16 9.23 -18.89
N VAL A 208 -8.17 8.83 -18.08
CA VAL A 208 -7.39 9.70 -17.21
C VAL A 208 -6.00 9.89 -17.77
N SER A 209 -5.43 11.09 -17.68
CA SER A 209 -4.04 11.33 -18.09
C SER A 209 -3.04 10.64 -17.16
N ALA A 210 -1.82 10.40 -17.64
CA ALA A 210 -0.77 9.80 -16.81
C ALA A 210 -0.47 10.62 -15.55
N ASP A 211 -0.43 11.96 -15.68
CA ASP A 211 -0.16 12.86 -14.55
C ASP A 211 -1.26 12.78 -13.48
N GLU A 212 -2.53 12.86 -13.88
CA GLU A 212 -3.67 12.72 -12.96
C GLU A 212 -3.72 11.33 -12.32
N PHE A 213 -3.35 10.30 -13.06
CA PHE A 213 -3.28 8.93 -12.53
C PHE A 213 -2.22 8.81 -11.44
N ILE A 214 -1.02 9.33 -11.68
CA ILE A 214 0.07 9.33 -10.71
C ILE A 214 -0.31 10.14 -9.47
N GLU A 215 -0.89 11.33 -9.65
CA GLU A 215 -1.40 12.12 -8.53
C GLU A 215 -2.40 11.30 -7.69
N SER A 216 -3.30 10.56 -8.34
CA SER A 216 -4.26 9.69 -7.66
C SER A 216 -3.59 8.57 -6.84
N ILE A 217 -2.45 8.02 -7.30
CA ILE A 217 -1.65 7.03 -6.55
C ILE A 217 -1.10 7.66 -5.26
N TYR A 218 -0.53 8.87 -5.36
CA TYR A 218 0.05 9.55 -4.19
C TYR A 218 -1.01 9.99 -3.18
N MET A 219 -2.22 10.34 -3.63
CA MET A 219 -3.34 10.72 -2.78
C MET A 219 -4.06 9.53 -2.13
N SER A 220 -3.92 8.32 -2.66
CA SER A 220 -4.58 7.14 -2.09
C SER A 220 -4.05 6.81 -0.69
N THR A 221 -4.96 6.45 0.21
CA THR A 221 -4.68 6.17 1.63
C THR A 221 -4.44 4.70 1.93
N ASP A 222 -4.78 3.81 1.01
CA ASP A 222 -4.57 2.38 1.14
C ASP A 222 -4.02 1.75 -0.16
N ILE A 223 -3.39 0.59 -0.01
CA ILE A 223 -2.73 -0.12 -1.10
C ILE A 223 -3.72 -0.76 -2.07
N GLU A 224 -4.88 -1.22 -1.59
CA GLU A 224 -5.86 -1.95 -2.40
C GLU A 224 -6.47 -1.04 -3.47
N GLU A 225 -6.72 0.23 -3.11
CA GLU A 225 -7.18 1.24 -4.06
C GLU A 225 -6.16 1.43 -5.19
N ILE A 226 -4.87 1.54 -4.87
CA ILE A 226 -3.81 1.71 -5.87
C ILE A 226 -3.70 0.47 -6.76
N LEU A 227 -3.66 -0.70 -6.16
CA LEU A 227 -3.56 -1.97 -6.90
C LEU A 227 -4.74 -2.17 -7.85
N SER A 228 -5.95 -1.82 -7.42
CA SER A 228 -7.15 -1.88 -8.25
C SER A 228 -7.03 -0.96 -9.47
N LYS A 229 -6.65 0.31 -9.25
CA LYS A 229 -6.46 1.29 -10.33
C LYS A 229 -5.40 0.85 -11.35
N VAL A 230 -4.23 0.42 -10.88
CA VAL A 230 -3.15 -0.02 -11.78
C VAL A 230 -3.55 -1.30 -12.51
N TYR A 231 -4.30 -2.21 -11.88
CA TYR A 231 -4.80 -3.41 -12.55
C TYR A 231 -5.78 -3.10 -13.68
N GLU A 232 -6.65 -2.11 -13.51
CA GLU A 232 -7.53 -1.65 -14.60
C GLU A 232 -6.70 -1.19 -15.82
N LEU A 233 -5.60 -0.47 -15.58
CA LEU A 233 -4.70 -0.05 -16.64
C LEU A 233 -4.00 -1.27 -17.29
N VAL A 234 -3.56 -2.26 -16.51
CA VAL A 234 -3.01 -3.53 -17.02
C VAL A 234 -4.01 -4.22 -17.95
N GLU A 235 -5.27 -4.34 -17.56
CA GLU A 235 -6.30 -4.98 -18.41
C GLU A 235 -6.53 -4.22 -19.73
N ILE A 236 -6.50 -2.91 -19.70
CA ILE A 236 -6.67 -2.09 -20.91
C ILE A 236 -5.48 -2.28 -21.86
N VAL A 237 -4.25 -2.22 -21.35
CA VAL A 237 -3.03 -2.46 -22.10
C VAL A 237 -3.02 -3.85 -22.75
N CYS A 238 -3.35 -4.88 -21.97
CA CYS A 238 -3.45 -6.25 -22.47
C CYS A 238 -4.52 -6.38 -23.57
N LYS A 239 -5.66 -5.71 -23.43
CA LYS A 239 -6.72 -5.70 -24.44
C LYS A 239 -6.28 -5.06 -25.73
N GLU A 240 -5.49 -3.99 -25.67
CA GLU A 240 -4.92 -3.33 -26.86
C GLU A 240 -3.88 -4.21 -27.55
N TRP A 241 -3.00 -4.88 -26.80
CA TRP A 241 -2.02 -5.82 -27.38
C TRP A 241 -2.70 -6.95 -28.13
N ARG A 242 -3.81 -7.50 -27.61
CA ARG A 242 -4.60 -8.52 -28.32
C ARG A 242 -5.21 -8.00 -29.63
N LYS A 243 -5.75 -6.77 -29.63
CA LYS A 243 -6.28 -6.15 -30.86
C LYS A 243 -5.18 -5.98 -31.92
N GLY A 244 -4.02 -5.47 -31.52
CA GLY A 244 -2.87 -5.30 -32.41
C GLY A 244 -2.37 -6.62 -32.98
N SER A 245 -2.32 -7.69 -32.18
CA SER A 245 -1.95 -9.03 -32.63
C SER A 245 -2.97 -9.62 -33.61
N CYS A 246 -4.27 -9.39 -33.41
CA CYS A 246 -5.31 -9.85 -34.36
C CYS A 246 -5.22 -9.14 -35.70
N VAL A 247 -4.91 -7.85 -35.73
CA VAL A 247 -4.71 -7.10 -36.99
C VAL A 247 -3.46 -7.59 -37.72
N HIS A 248 -2.37 -7.78 -36.99
CA HIS A 248 -1.12 -8.30 -37.57
C HIS A 248 -1.27 -9.71 -38.15
N ASN A 249 -1.95 -10.60 -37.42
CA ASN A 249 -2.26 -11.95 -37.89
C ASN A 249 -3.17 -11.95 -39.10
N ARG A 250 -4.11 -11.00 -39.22
CA ARG A 250 -4.98 -10.88 -40.40
C ARG A 250 -4.20 -10.41 -41.62
N VAL A 251 -3.36 -9.38 -41.47
CA VAL A 251 -2.50 -8.89 -42.56
C VAL A 251 -1.53 -9.98 -43.00
N ILE A 252 -0.92 -10.73 -42.07
CA ILE A 252 -0.04 -11.86 -42.41
C ILE A 252 -0.82 -12.96 -43.14
N LYS A 253 -2.04 -13.30 -42.69
CA LYS A 253 -2.90 -14.26 -43.41
C LYS A 253 -3.26 -13.80 -44.79
N ASP A 254 -3.63 -12.52 -44.95
CA ASP A 254 -3.98 -11.93 -46.26
C ASP A 254 -2.77 -11.93 -47.20
N VAL A 255 -1.56 -11.64 -46.66
CA VAL A 255 -0.30 -11.70 -47.43
C VAL A 255 0.06 -13.16 -47.80
N ILE A 256 -0.05 -14.11 -46.86
CA ILE A 256 0.19 -15.51 -47.17
C ILE A 256 -0.80 -16.03 -48.17
N GLN A 257 -2.07 -15.69 -48.08
CA GLN A 257 -3.09 -16.07 -49.05
C GLN A 257 -2.84 -15.45 -50.41
N TYR A 258 -2.44 -14.17 -50.46
CA TYR A 258 -2.02 -13.51 -51.71
C TYR A 258 -0.81 -14.21 -52.35
N ILE A 259 0.20 -14.60 -51.56
CA ILE A 259 1.35 -15.36 -52.04
C ILE A 259 0.91 -16.72 -52.58
N TYR A 260 0.05 -17.45 -51.87
CA TYR A 260 -0.46 -18.75 -52.34
C TYR A 260 -1.22 -18.62 -53.66
N GLU A 261 -2.10 -17.63 -53.79
CA GLU A 261 -2.91 -17.43 -54.97
C GLU A 261 -2.07 -16.98 -56.18
N HIS A 262 -0.94 -16.32 -56.00
CA HIS A 262 -0.11 -15.81 -57.09
C HIS A 262 1.16 -16.65 -57.34
N TYR A 263 1.62 -17.45 -56.35
CA TYR A 263 2.80 -18.29 -56.51
C TYR A 263 2.52 -19.60 -57.27
N THR A 264 1.29 -20.07 -57.25
CA THR A 264 0.87 -21.23 -58.08
C THR A 264 0.93 -20.94 -59.58
N CYS A 265 0.97 -19.67 -59.96
CA CYS A 265 1.11 -19.28 -61.38
C CYS A 265 2.57 -19.26 -61.85
N LEU A 266 3.57 -19.24 -60.93
CA LEU A 266 5.01 -19.20 -61.29
C LEU A 266 5.65 -20.58 -61.36
N LEU A 267 5.05 -21.61 -60.76
CA LEU A 267 5.55 -22.99 -60.81
C LEU A 267 5.26 -23.69 -62.15
N TYR A 268 4.36 -23.12 -63.00
CA TYR A 268 4.06 -23.67 -64.33
C TYR A 268 4.93 -23.13 -65.46
N THR A 269 5.82 -22.16 -65.20
CA THR A 269 6.67 -21.56 -66.22
C THR A 269 8.11 -22.10 -66.23
N SER A 270 8.53 -22.92 -65.26
CA SER A 270 9.87 -23.51 -65.21
C SER A 270 9.99 -24.91 -65.84
N ASP A 271 8.86 -25.63 -66.07
CA ASP A 271 8.88 -26.97 -66.70
C ASP A 271 8.83 -26.96 -68.23
N ALA A 272 8.80 -25.73 -68.87
CA ALA A 272 8.75 -25.62 -70.31
C ALA A 272 10.12 -25.32 -70.97
N ALA A 273 11.21 -25.32 -70.19
CA ALA A 273 12.55 -24.94 -70.69
C ALA A 273 13.55 -26.11 -70.82
N ASP A 274 13.16 -27.35 -70.49
CA ASP A 274 14.08 -28.52 -70.53
C ASP A 274 13.79 -29.53 -71.64
N GLU A 275 13.02 -29.19 -72.70
CA GLU A 275 12.91 -30.02 -73.88
C GLU A 275 13.36 -29.26 -75.16
N GLU A 276 14.66 -29.06 -75.29
CA GLU A 276 15.31 -28.92 -76.60
C GLU A 276 16.83 -29.14 -76.47
N ASP A 277 17.26 -30.41 -76.53
CA ASP A 277 18.53 -30.79 -77.23
C ASP A 277 18.51 -32.28 -77.58
#